data_d3ddb26a346db0a11ed5b27fbfc15b14
#
_entry.id   d3ddb26a346db0a11ed5b27fbfc15b14
#
_cell.length_a   1.000
_cell.length_b   1.000
_cell.length_c   1.000
_cell.angle_alpha   90.00
_cell.angle_beta   90.00
_cell.angle_gamma   90.00
#
_symmetry.space_group_name_H-M   'P 1'
#
loop_
_entity.id
_entity.type
_entity.pdbx_description
1 polymer ?
#
loop_
_entity_poly.entity_id
_entity_poly.type
_entity_poly.pdbx_seq_one_letter_code
_entity_poly.pdbx_strand_id
1 'polypeptide(L)'
;MKKVLCYAMALLGLAFAAATTAKAQVPYQQGAVERVVLIHILPGHSDAFFADFKKNVVPLWESEKAAGLIVDYQIFLNQTTSGPDDWDIGYSLTYKSMAALDGLPDKVYELRMKQYGDHSAEQKVIEKRVENAHVVSSMLTRNIKLR
;
A
#
# COMPACT_ATOMS: atom_id res chain seq x y z
N MET A 1 13.89 18.41 67.44
CA MET A 1 14.80 18.38 66.28
C MET A 1 14.64 17.14 65.38
N LYS A 2 14.32 15.95 65.89
CA LYS A 2 14.13 14.72 65.05
C LYS A 2 12.89 14.72 64.16
N LYS A 3 11.80 15.43 64.55
CA LYS A 3 10.54 15.48 63.72
C LYS A 3 10.61 16.40 62.51
N VAL A 4 11.43 17.45 62.58
CA VAL A 4 11.59 18.41 61.47
C VAL A 4 12.41 17.80 60.35
N LEU A 5 13.35 16.89 60.64
CA LEU A 5 14.19 16.22 59.64
C LEU A 5 13.39 15.22 58.81
N CYS A 6 12.35 14.56 59.36
CA CYS A 6 11.50 13.62 58.62
C CYS A 6 10.60 14.31 57.59
N TYR A 7 10.13 15.54 57.85
CA TYR A 7 9.30 16.28 56.90
C TYR A 7 10.10 16.83 55.69
N ALA A 8 11.37 17.17 55.90
CA ALA A 8 12.25 17.64 54.85
C ALA A 8 12.60 16.50 53.83
N MET A 9 12.77 15.27 54.31
CA MET A 9 13.01 14.12 53.43
C MET A 9 11.74 13.67 52.68
N ALA A 10 10.54 13.82 53.22
CA ALA A 10 9.29 13.49 52.57
C ALA A 10 8.94 14.47 51.45
N LEU A 11 9.33 15.75 51.55
CA LEU A 11 9.12 16.75 50.50
C LEU A 11 10.10 16.61 49.32
N LEU A 12 11.31 16.08 49.55
CA LEU A 12 12.27 15.82 48.45
C LEU A 12 11.89 14.60 47.61
N GLY A 13 11.15 13.63 48.16
CA GLY A 13 10.68 12.44 47.42
C GLY A 13 9.54 12.70 46.48
N LEU A 14 8.73 13.74 46.66
CA LEU A 14 7.58 14.06 45.80
C LEU A 14 7.96 14.88 44.57
N ALA A 15 9.13 15.49 44.51
CA ALA A 15 9.56 16.29 43.36
C ALA A 15 10.11 15.46 42.20
N PHE A 16 10.36 14.16 42.39
CA PHE A 16 10.94 13.29 41.36
C PHE A 16 9.92 12.53 40.49
N ALA A 17 8.62 12.64 40.77
CA ALA A 17 7.59 11.86 40.13
C ALA A 17 6.94 12.52 38.87
N ALA A 18 7.42 13.68 38.43
CA ALA A 18 6.85 14.41 37.28
C ALA A 18 7.83 14.55 36.10
N ALA A 19 8.70 13.56 35.90
CA ALA A 19 9.38 13.42 34.60
C ALA A 19 8.37 12.84 33.61
N THR A 20 7.49 13.67 33.07
CA THR A 20 6.70 13.33 31.90
C THR A 20 7.67 13.04 30.77
N THR A 21 7.82 11.78 30.42
CA THR A 21 8.53 11.38 29.22
C THR A 21 7.82 12.03 28.05
N ALA A 22 8.33 13.17 27.58
CA ALA A 22 7.90 13.77 26.34
C ALA A 22 8.18 12.75 25.26
N LYS A 23 7.14 12.00 24.83
CA LYS A 23 7.24 11.13 23.66
C LYS A 23 7.62 12.03 22.48
N ALA A 24 8.79 11.81 21.92
CA ALA A 24 9.20 12.49 20.69
C ALA A 24 8.08 12.30 19.65
N GLN A 25 7.40 13.39 19.34
CA GLN A 25 6.27 13.34 18.43
C GLN A 25 6.83 13.47 17.01
N VAL A 26 6.58 12.48 16.17
CA VAL A 26 6.99 12.56 14.76
C VAL A 26 6.37 13.80 14.09
N PRO A 27 7.12 14.51 13.22
CA PRO A 27 6.69 15.80 12.66
C PRO A 27 5.61 15.69 11.59
N TYR A 28 4.95 14.55 11.47
CA TYR A 28 3.91 14.29 10.47
C TYR A 28 2.80 13.41 11.01
N GLN A 29 1.65 13.47 10.36
CA GLN A 29 0.56 12.51 10.51
C GLN A 29 0.64 11.46 9.41
N GLN A 30 0.44 10.20 9.77
CA GLN A 30 0.37 9.09 8.82
C GLN A 30 -1.03 9.03 8.20
N GLY A 31 -1.08 8.92 6.87
CA GLY A 31 -2.30 8.72 6.09
C GLY A 31 -2.45 7.30 5.55
N ALA A 32 -3.17 7.19 4.47
CA ALA A 32 -3.39 5.95 3.73
C ALA A 32 -2.07 5.34 3.24
N VAL A 33 -2.10 4.04 3.04
CA VAL A 33 -1.00 3.28 2.44
C VAL A 33 -1.36 3.00 0.99
N GLU A 34 -0.41 3.13 0.10
CA GLU A 34 -0.61 2.89 -1.33
C GLU A 34 0.44 1.92 -1.86
N ARG A 35 -0.02 0.94 -2.64
CA ARG A 35 0.85 0.14 -3.50
C ARG A 35 0.87 0.80 -4.86
N VAL A 36 2.02 1.28 -5.28
CA VAL A 36 2.24 1.85 -6.61
C VAL A 36 3.02 0.84 -7.45
N VAL A 37 2.50 0.56 -8.64
CA VAL A 37 3.15 -0.34 -9.61
C VAL A 37 3.32 0.40 -10.92
N LEU A 38 4.52 0.34 -11.48
CA LEU A 38 4.90 0.94 -12.75
C LEU A 38 5.21 -0.18 -13.75
N ILE A 39 4.65 -0.08 -14.95
CA ILE A 39 4.68 -1.13 -15.96
C ILE A 39 5.19 -0.55 -17.27
N HIS A 40 6.10 -1.27 -17.91
CA HIS A 40 6.52 -1.05 -19.28
C HIS A 40 5.76 -2.00 -20.21
N ILE A 41 5.14 -1.44 -21.26
CA ILE A 41 4.41 -2.20 -22.27
C ILE A 41 5.36 -2.48 -23.45
N LEU A 42 5.47 -3.73 -23.85
CA LEU A 42 6.35 -4.09 -24.96
C LEU A 42 5.88 -3.44 -26.28
N PRO A 43 6.81 -3.04 -27.17
CA PRO A 43 6.47 -2.41 -28.44
C PRO A 43 5.47 -3.22 -29.25
N GLY A 44 4.39 -2.59 -29.67
CA GLY A 44 3.30 -3.23 -30.45
C GLY A 44 2.27 -4.01 -29.61
N HIS A 45 2.41 -4.08 -28.28
CA HIS A 45 1.52 -4.86 -27.42
C HIS A 45 0.46 -4.03 -26.68
N SER A 46 0.38 -2.73 -26.92
CA SER A 46 -0.51 -1.82 -26.18
C SER A 46 -1.97 -2.25 -26.23
N ASP A 47 -2.51 -2.58 -27.39
CA ASP A 47 -3.92 -2.97 -27.53
C ASP A 47 -4.23 -4.26 -26.77
N ALA A 48 -3.34 -5.26 -26.84
CA ALA A 48 -3.47 -6.52 -26.13
C ALA A 48 -3.37 -6.31 -24.61
N PHE A 49 -2.45 -5.48 -24.17
CA PHE A 49 -2.29 -5.11 -22.75
C PHE A 49 -3.54 -4.43 -22.21
N PHE A 50 -4.04 -3.37 -22.86
CA PHE A 50 -5.22 -2.65 -22.38
C PHE A 50 -6.48 -3.50 -22.43
N ALA A 51 -6.63 -4.38 -23.42
CA ALA A 51 -7.75 -5.32 -23.48
C ALA A 51 -7.73 -6.30 -22.29
N ASP A 52 -6.57 -6.89 -21.96
CA ASP A 52 -6.40 -7.75 -20.78
C ASP A 52 -6.65 -6.97 -19.48
N PHE A 53 -6.08 -5.79 -19.37
CA PHE A 53 -6.19 -4.96 -18.18
C PHE A 53 -7.64 -4.62 -17.86
N LYS A 54 -8.40 -4.17 -18.88
CA LYS A 54 -9.82 -3.88 -18.76
C LYS A 54 -10.65 -5.12 -18.43
N LYS A 55 -10.32 -6.26 -19.02
CA LYS A 55 -11.10 -7.50 -18.87
C LYS A 55 -10.82 -8.22 -17.57
N ASN A 56 -9.57 -8.26 -17.15
CA ASN A 56 -9.11 -9.16 -16.09
C ASN A 56 -8.62 -8.44 -14.84
N VAL A 57 -8.03 -7.25 -14.95
CA VAL A 57 -7.44 -6.55 -13.80
C VAL A 57 -8.44 -5.63 -13.13
N VAL A 58 -9.07 -4.74 -13.89
CA VAL A 58 -10.04 -3.76 -13.34
C VAL A 58 -11.21 -4.45 -12.62
N PRO A 59 -11.84 -5.52 -13.15
CA PRO A 59 -12.94 -6.20 -12.44
C PRO A 59 -12.50 -6.85 -11.13
N LEU A 60 -11.24 -7.30 -11.03
CA LEU A 60 -10.69 -7.81 -9.77
C LEU A 60 -10.60 -6.68 -8.73
N TRP A 61 -10.07 -5.52 -9.11
CA TRP A 61 -10.00 -4.37 -8.20
C TRP A 61 -11.37 -3.85 -7.77
N GLU A 62 -12.36 -3.87 -8.66
CA GLU A 62 -13.74 -3.55 -8.28
C GLU A 62 -14.29 -4.56 -7.25
N SER A 63 -13.94 -5.83 -7.40
CA SER A 63 -14.29 -6.86 -6.42
C SER A 63 -13.55 -6.67 -5.09
N GLU A 64 -12.28 -6.31 -5.12
CA GLU A 64 -11.49 -5.99 -3.93
C GLU A 64 -12.04 -4.75 -3.20
N LYS A 65 -12.46 -3.72 -3.96
CA LYS A 65 -13.10 -2.51 -3.43
C LYS A 65 -14.46 -2.83 -2.80
N ALA A 66 -15.28 -3.62 -3.47
CA ALA A 66 -16.56 -4.08 -2.94
C ALA A 66 -16.42 -4.93 -1.67
N ALA A 67 -15.34 -5.71 -1.58
CA ALA A 67 -14.99 -6.50 -0.39
C ALA A 67 -14.33 -5.67 0.72
N GLY A 68 -14.06 -4.38 0.50
CA GLY A 68 -13.39 -3.48 1.45
C GLY A 68 -11.91 -3.80 1.67
N LEU A 69 -11.27 -4.54 0.76
CA LEU A 69 -9.84 -4.86 0.81
C LEU A 69 -8.99 -3.68 0.38
N ILE A 70 -9.47 -2.89 -0.59
CA ILE A 70 -8.89 -1.60 -0.98
C ILE A 70 -9.94 -0.49 -0.78
N VAL A 71 -9.47 0.73 -0.60
CA VAL A 71 -10.32 1.93 -0.50
C VAL A 71 -10.64 2.45 -1.89
N ASP A 72 -9.62 2.51 -2.74
CA ASP A 72 -9.70 3.01 -4.11
C ASP A 72 -8.50 2.53 -4.93
N TYR A 73 -8.59 2.71 -6.24
CA TYR A 73 -7.47 2.52 -7.16
C TYR A 73 -7.42 3.66 -8.17
N GLN A 74 -6.25 3.93 -8.70
CA GLN A 74 -6.01 4.88 -9.77
C GLN A 74 -5.14 4.25 -10.85
N ILE A 75 -5.37 4.64 -12.10
CA ILE A 75 -4.56 4.26 -13.25
C ILE A 75 -4.06 5.56 -13.88
N PHE A 76 -2.78 5.62 -14.21
CA PHE A 76 -2.16 6.81 -14.77
C PHE A 76 -1.12 6.42 -15.84
N LEU A 77 -0.95 7.29 -16.82
CA LEU A 77 0.02 7.13 -17.91
C LEU A 77 1.25 7.99 -17.65
N ASN A 78 2.40 7.51 -18.05
CA ASN A 78 3.59 8.33 -18.18
C ASN A 78 3.42 9.29 -19.37
N GLN A 79 3.55 10.59 -19.11
CA GLN A 79 3.45 11.61 -20.18
C GLN A 79 4.82 12.00 -20.76
N THR A 80 5.90 11.60 -20.07
CA THR A 80 7.27 11.92 -20.46
C THR A 80 8.15 10.71 -20.19
N THR A 81 8.75 10.14 -21.23
CA THR A 81 9.68 9.01 -21.09
C THR A 81 11.12 9.51 -21.00
N SER A 82 11.93 8.89 -20.14
CA SER A 82 13.36 9.19 -19.99
C SER A 82 14.23 8.26 -20.84
N GLY A 83 13.68 7.16 -21.35
CA GLY A 83 14.37 6.16 -22.15
C GLY A 83 13.44 5.03 -22.62
N PRO A 84 13.96 4.11 -23.42
CA PRO A 84 13.17 3.04 -24.05
C PRO A 84 12.62 2.02 -23.03
N ASP A 85 13.25 1.90 -21.87
CA ASP A 85 12.85 0.95 -20.82
C ASP A 85 12.12 1.65 -19.64
N ASP A 86 11.68 2.90 -19.84
CA ASP A 86 10.88 3.62 -18.85
C ASP A 86 9.46 3.02 -18.81
N TRP A 87 8.72 3.32 -17.74
CA TRP A 87 7.35 2.84 -17.60
C TRP A 87 6.38 3.64 -18.49
N ASP A 88 5.34 3.00 -18.98
CA ASP A 88 4.29 3.60 -19.82
C ASP A 88 3.02 3.87 -19.02
N ILE A 89 2.66 2.93 -18.14
CA ILE A 89 1.46 2.98 -17.32
C ILE A 89 1.80 2.62 -15.87
N GLY A 90 1.13 3.30 -14.96
CA GLY A 90 1.17 2.94 -13.54
C GLY A 90 -0.23 2.80 -12.97
N TYR A 91 -0.31 2.14 -11.84
CA TYR A 91 -1.50 2.12 -11.01
C TYR A 91 -1.16 2.23 -9.53
N SER A 92 -2.09 2.73 -8.75
CA SER A 92 -2.02 2.67 -7.30
C SER A 92 -3.25 1.99 -6.72
N LEU A 93 -3.04 1.18 -5.68
CA LEU A 93 -4.10 0.60 -4.84
C LEU A 93 -3.98 1.21 -3.46
N THR A 94 -5.04 1.86 -3.00
CA THR A 94 -5.08 2.54 -1.70
C THR A 94 -5.67 1.62 -0.65
N TYR A 95 -4.93 1.41 0.44
CA TYR A 95 -5.33 0.66 1.62
C TYR A 95 -5.60 1.59 2.80
N LYS A 96 -6.56 1.24 3.64
CA LYS A 96 -6.93 2.05 4.81
C LYS A 96 -5.78 2.24 5.80
N SER A 97 -4.93 1.22 5.96
CA SER A 97 -3.79 1.22 6.89
C SER A 97 -2.83 0.08 6.56
N MET A 98 -1.66 0.04 7.22
CA MET A 98 -0.75 -1.11 7.13
C MET A 98 -1.40 -2.42 7.60
N ALA A 99 -2.23 -2.38 8.65
CA ALA A 99 -2.95 -3.55 9.16
C ALA A 99 -3.94 -4.13 8.13
N ALA A 100 -4.39 -3.34 7.15
CA ALA A 100 -5.24 -3.85 6.06
C ALA A 100 -4.50 -4.82 5.13
N LEU A 101 -3.18 -4.87 5.20
CA LEU A 101 -2.36 -5.81 4.42
C LEU A 101 -2.25 -7.19 5.09
N ASP A 102 -2.65 -7.32 6.37
CA ASP A 102 -2.60 -8.58 7.09
C ASP A 102 -3.64 -9.55 6.52
N GLY A 103 -3.16 -10.72 6.07
CA GLY A 103 -4.00 -11.74 5.41
C GLY A 103 -4.59 -11.30 4.07
N LEU A 104 -4.14 -10.17 3.50
CA LEU A 104 -4.61 -9.69 2.20
C LEU A 104 -4.38 -10.70 1.06
N PRO A 105 -3.21 -11.38 0.96
CA PRO A 105 -2.97 -12.33 -0.13
C PRO A 105 -4.02 -13.43 -0.22
N ASP A 106 -4.45 -13.99 0.91
CA ASP A 106 -5.44 -15.07 0.93
C ASP A 106 -6.81 -14.57 0.47
N LYS A 107 -7.22 -13.39 0.93
CA LYS A 107 -8.50 -12.77 0.54
C LYS A 107 -8.54 -12.41 -0.94
N VAL A 108 -7.44 -11.86 -1.47
CA VAL A 108 -7.31 -11.55 -2.90
C VAL A 108 -7.29 -12.84 -3.73
N TYR A 109 -6.62 -13.90 -3.24
CA TYR A 109 -6.63 -15.20 -3.89
C TYR A 109 -8.04 -15.77 -4.03
N GLU A 110 -8.88 -15.69 -2.98
CA GLU A 110 -10.27 -16.10 -3.05
C GLU A 110 -11.07 -15.35 -4.13
N LEU A 111 -10.87 -14.03 -4.25
CA LEU A 111 -11.52 -13.24 -5.30
C LEU A 111 -11.04 -13.63 -6.70
N ARG A 112 -9.75 -13.91 -6.86
CA ARG A 112 -9.17 -14.39 -8.11
C ARG A 112 -9.75 -15.74 -8.51
N MET A 113 -9.89 -16.66 -7.57
CA MET A 113 -10.52 -17.98 -7.84
C MET A 113 -11.99 -17.84 -8.24
N LYS A 114 -12.72 -16.90 -7.65
CA LYS A 114 -14.09 -16.58 -8.09
C LYS A 114 -14.14 -16.01 -9.51
N GLN A 115 -13.16 -15.21 -9.90
CA GLN A 115 -13.12 -14.57 -11.21
C GLN A 115 -12.66 -15.54 -12.30
N TYR A 116 -11.64 -16.36 -12.04
CA TYR A 116 -11.01 -17.23 -13.04
C TYR A 116 -11.52 -18.67 -13.01
N GLY A 117 -12.20 -19.07 -11.94
CA GLY A 117 -12.70 -20.41 -11.73
C GLY A 117 -11.70 -21.34 -11.04
N ASP A 118 -10.46 -21.36 -11.54
CA ASP A 118 -9.39 -22.17 -10.95
C ASP A 118 -8.00 -21.55 -11.21
N HIS A 119 -7.00 -22.10 -10.54
CA HIS A 119 -5.61 -21.65 -10.64
C HIS A 119 -5.00 -21.83 -12.04
N SER A 120 -5.38 -22.88 -12.78
CA SER A 120 -4.86 -23.12 -14.14
C SER A 120 -5.36 -22.07 -15.13
N ALA A 121 -6.63 -21.67 -15.01
CA ALA A 121 -7.22 -20.61 -15.84
C ALA A 121 -6.58 -19.25 -15.51
N GLU A 122 -6.37 -18.95 -14.23
CA GLU A 122 -5.65 -17.76 -13.80
C GLU A 122 -4.22 -17.73 -14.36
N GLN A 123 -3.47 -18.83 -14.21
CA GLN A 123 -2.09 -18.92 -14.65
C GLN A 123 -1.93 -18.61 -16.13
N LYS A 124 -2.82 -19.13 -17.00
CA LYS A 124 -2.83 -18.82 -18.43
C LYS A 124 -3.01 -17.34 -18.73
N VAL A 125 -3.85 -16.64 -17.95
CA VAL A 125 -4.04 -15.19 -18.10
C VAL A 125 -2.78 -14.44 -17.70
N ILE A 126 -2.13 -14.85 -16.59
CA ILE A 126 -0.89 -14.23 -16.12
C ILE A 126 0.25 -14.44 -17.14
N GLU A 127 0.44 -15.67 -17.63
CA GLU A 127 1.44 -15.98 -18.65
C GLU A 127 1.28 -15.10 -19.90
N LYS A 128 0.05 -15.00 -20.41
CA LYS A 128 -0.23 -14.12 -21.54
C LYS A 128 0.01 -12.63 -21.23
N ARG A 129 -0.19 -12.20 -20.00
CA ARG A 129 0.06 -10.81 -19.60
C ARG A 129 1.54 -10.46 -19.61
N VAL A 130 2.41 -11.35 -19.14
CA VAL A 130 3.87 -11.11 -19.12
C VAL A 130 4.48 -11.15 -20.53
N GLU A 131 3.78 -11.70 -21.54
CA GLU A 131 4.15 -11.58 -22.95
C GLU A 131 3.96 -10.14 -23.49
N ASN A 132 3.11 -9.34 -22.87
CA ASN A 132 2.74 -8.00 -23.35
C ASN A 132 3.44 -6.88 -22.59
N ALA A 133 3.83 -7.11 -21.35
CA ALA A 133 4.37 -6.07 -20.47
C ALA A 133 5.13 -6.66 -19.29
N HIS A 134 6.00 -5.86 -18.67
CA HIS A 134 6.68 -6.24 -17.44
C HIS A 134 6.62 -5.12 -16.40
N VAL A 135 6.72 -5.51 -15.13
CA VAL A 135 6.75 -4.57 -14.01
C VAL A 135 8.14 -3.97 -13.91
N VAL A 136 8.23 -2.65 -14.04
CA VAL A 136 9.46 -1.88 -13.86
C VAL A 136 9.72 -1.64 -12.36
N SER A 137 8.65 -1.32 -11.62
CA SER A 137 8.74 -1.04 -10.18
C SER A 137 7.46 -1.41 -9.47
N SER A 138 7.59 -1.90 -8.23
CA SER A 138 6.47 -2.08 -7.31
C SER A 138 6.92 -1.62 -5.92
N MET A 139 6.20 -0.64 -5.37
CA MET A 139 6.56 -0.04 -4.09
C MET A 139 5.33 0.12 -3.20
N LEU A 140 5.55 0.09 -1.89
CA LEU A 140 4.55 0.44 -0.90
C LEU A 140 4.90 1.81 -0.32
N THR A 141 4.00 2.76 -0.46
CA THR A 141 4.16 4.14 0.01
C THR A 141 3.16 4.44 1.11
N ARG A 142 3.39 5.50 1.84
CA ARG A 142 2.44 6.02 2.82
C ARG A 142 2.31 7.52 2.64
N ASN A 143 1.09 7.98 2.48
CA ASN A 143 0.79 9.40 2.50
C ASN A 143 1.06 9.98 3.88
N ILE A 144 1.68 11.14 3.94
CA ILE A 144 1.93 11.87 5.18
C ILE A 144 1.43 13.31 5.05
N LYS A 145 1.01 13.88 6.17
CA LYS A 145 0.74 15.32 6.30
C LYS A 145 1.71 15.88 7.31
N LEU A 146 2.52 16.85 6.90
CA LEU A 146 3.41 17.59 7.81
C LEU A 146 2.57 18.38 8.81
N ARG A 147 3.07 18.47 10.05
CA ARG A 147 2.46 19.24 11.15
C ARG A 147 3.05 20.62 11.26
#